data_5ee64b81b09657ffd3142691d8bf0eb9
#
_entry.id   5ee64b81b09657ffd3142691d8bf0eb9
#
_cell.length_a   1.000
_cell.length_b   1.000
_cell.length_c   1.000
_cell.angle_alpha   90.00
_cell.angle_beta   90.00
_cell.angle_gamma   90.00
#
_symmetry.space_group_name_H-M   'P 1'
#
loop_
_entity.id
_entity.type
_entity.pdbx_description
1 polymer ?
#
loop_
_entity_poly.entity_id
_entity_poly.type
_entity_poly.pdbx_seq_one_letter_code
_entity_poly.pdbx_strand_id
1 'polypeptide(L)'
;MANTSTKIVLILFLLLAGVAGIIYSGVYNVGADVPHSRLVFGLLDQVRERSVANHARGISAPRDLSDPKRISAGAGLYAEMCAGCHLAPGIEPTEISRGLYPSAPELARGDDLSAAEQFWTIKHGIKSTAMPAWGKTHSDELIWDMVAFVRQLPTLSPARYKALVASAPEDHEEMMKGMEQGHGGEAQQADSHPDEHHR
;
A
#
# COMPACT_ATOMS: atom_id res chain seq x y z
N MET A 1 -3.08 -50.05 -22.46
CA MET A 1 -2.35 -49.26 -21.42
C MET A 1 -2.31 -47.83 -21.90
N ALA A 2 -2.80 -46.85 -21.09
CA ALA A 2 -2.78 -45.44 -21.47
C ALA A 2 -1.33 -44.97 -21.59
N ASN A 3 -1.03 -44.24 -22.66
CA ASN A 3 0.27 -43.61 -22.90
C ASN A 3 0.59 -42.61 -21.79
N THR A 4 1.86 -42.38 -21.50
CA THR A 4 2.33 -41.41 -20.48
C THR A 4 1.71 -40.03 -20.71
N SER A 5 1.63 -39.57 -21.95
CA SER A 5 0.99 -38.31 -22.33
C SER A 5 -0.49 -38.26 -21.94
N THR A 6 -1.24 -39.35 -22.14
CA THR A 6 -2.66 -39.45 -21.79
C THR A 6 -2.85 -39.35 -20.25
N LYS A 7 -1.95 -40.00 -19.50
CA LYS A 7 -1.99 -39.92 -18.03
C LYS A 7 -1.73 -38.48 -17.51
N ILE A 8 -0.76 -37.79 -18.12
CA ILE A 8 -0.45 -36.41 -17.77
C ILE A 8 -1.64 -35.49 -18.04
N VAL A 9 -2.25 -35.61 -19.24
CA VAL A 9 -3.43 -34.82 -19.62
C VAL A 9 -4.59 -35.06 -18.65
N LEU A 10 -4.84 -36.34 -18.29
CA LEU A 10 -5.90 -36.69 -17.34
C LEU A 10 -5.65 -36.08 -15.94
N ILE A 11 -4.42 -36.14 -15.46
CA ILE A 11 -4.05 -35.54 -14.17
C ILE A 11 -4.26 -34.04 -14.19
N LEU A 12 -3.81 -33.34 -15.23
CA LEU A 12 -4.01 -31.88 -15.37
C LEU A 12 -5.50 -31.54 -15.45
N PHE A 13 -6.30 -32.31 -16.18
CA PHE A 13 -7.74 -32.10 -16.23
C PHE A 13 -8.41 -32.28 -14.88
N LEU A 14 -8.04 -33.33 -14.12
CA LEU A 14 -8.59 -33.54 -12.77
C LEU A 14 -8.20 -32.44 -11.79
N LEU A 15 -6.95 -31.93 -11.88
CA LEU A 15 -6.50 -30.80 -11.06
C LEU A 15 -7.30 -29.53 -11.40
N LEU A 16 -7.47 -29.21 -12.68
CA LEU A 16 -8.27 -28.06 -13.12
C LEU A 16 -9.73 -28.19 -12.71
N ALA A 17 -10.33 -29.37 -12.87
CA ALA A 17 -11.70 -29.64 -12.43
C ALA A 17 -11.84 -29.51 -10.90
N GLY A 18 -10.86 -29.98 -10.14
CA GLY A 18 -10.82 -29.81 -8.70
C GLY A 18 -10.76 -28.34 -8.27
N VAL A 19 -9.89 -27.55 -8.90
CA VAL A 19 -9.82 -26.10 -8.66
C VAL A 19 -11.13 -25.41 -9.01
N ALA A 20 -11.70 -25.71 -10.17
CA ALA A 20 -13.00 -25.17 -10.57
C ALA A 20 -14.10 -25.56 -9.57
N GLY A 21 -14.11 -26.82 -9.11
CA GLY A 21 -15.04 -27.29 -8.08
C GLY A 21 -14.94 -26.49 -6.77
N ILE A 22 -13.72 -26.20 -6.31
CA ILE A 22 -13.48 -25.37 -5.10
C ILE A 22 -14.02 -23.94 -5.31
N ILE A 23 -13.73 -23.34 -6.48
CA ILE A 23 -14.16 -21.96 -6.79
C ILE A 23 -15.70 -21.88 -6.84
N TYR A 24 -16.35 -22.77 -7.59
CA TYR A 24 -17.81 -22.72 -7.77
C TYR A 24 -18.61 -23.22 -6.58
N SER A 25 -18.01 -24.04 -5.71
CA SER A 25 -18.69 -24.51 -4.48
C SER A 25 -18.83 -23.44 -3.40
N GLY A 26 -18.02 -22.37 -3.48
CA GLY A 26 -17.98 -21.34 -2.42
C GLY A 26 -17.49 -21.87 -1.06
N VAL A 27 -16.84 -23.04 -1.03
CA VAL A 27 -16.38 -23.64 0.24
C VAL A 27 -15.24 -22.84 0.89
N TYR A 28 -14.51 -22.06 0.10
CA TYR A 28 -13.45 -21.21 0.61
C TYR A 28 -14.04 -19.94 1.25
N ASN A 29 -13.84 -19.79 2.56
CA ASN A 29 -14.31 -18.62 3.29
C ASN A 29 -13.40 -17.40 3.01
N VAL A 30 -13.97 -16.32 2.49
CA VAL A 30 -13.29 -15.05 2.18
C VAL A 30 -13.49 -13.99 3.26
N GLY A 31 -14.14 -14.33 4.38
CA GLY A 31 -14.35 -13.42 5.50
C GLY A 31 -13.03 -13.01 6.15
N ALA A 32 -12.87 -11.72 6.43
CA ALA A 32 -11.66 -11.17 7.04
C ALA A 32 -11.46 -11.61 8.50
N ASP A 33 -12.49 -12.11 9.14
CA ASP A 33 -12.46 -12.70 10.49
C ASP A 33 -11.93 -14.14 10.52
N VAL A 34 -11.73 -14.76 9.35
CA VAL A 34 -11.16 -16.11 9.21
C VAL A 34 -9.78 -16.03 8.57
N PRO A 35 -8.71 -16.18 9.36
CA PRO A 35 -7.35 -16.04 8.83
C PRO A 35 -7.01 -17.15 7.83
N HIS A 36 -6.17 -16.83 6.86
CA HIS A 36 -5.58 -17.81 5.95
C HIS A 36 -4.81 -18.90 6.72
N SER A 37 -4.71 -20.09 6.13
CA SER A 37 -3.76 -21.09 6.65
C SER A 37 -2.34 -20.50 6.69
N ARG A 38 -1.51 -20.98 7.61
CA ARG A 38 -0.11 -20.52 7.76
C ARG A 38 0.67 -20.59 6.44
N LEU A 39 0.43 -21.63 5.64
CA LEU A 39 1.08 -21.79 4.34
C LEU A 39 0.66 -20.69 3.35
N VAL A 40 -0.64 -20.45 3.21
CA VAL A 40 -1.16 -19.41 2.31
C VAL A 40 -0.71 -18.03 2.76
N PHE A 41 -0.80 -17.75 4.05
CA PHE A 41 -0.33 -16.48 4.60
C PHE A 41 1.16 -16.25 4.32
N GLY A 42 2.02 -17.24 4.63
CA GLY A 42 3.47 -17.12 4.40
C GLY A 42 3.82 -16.96 2.93
N LEU A 43 3.09 -17.63 2.01
CA LEU A 43 3.31 -17.46 0.58
C LEU A 43 2.93 -16.04 0.11
N LEU A 44 1.78 -15.53 0.52
CA LEU A 44 1.34 -14.17 0.17
C LEU A 44 2.28 -13.11 0.74
N ASP A 45 2.73 -13.30 1.96
CA ASP A 45 3.70 -12.45 2.64
C ASP A 45 5.03 -12.38 1.88
N GLN A 46 5.59 -13.54 1.53
CA GLN A 46 6.81 -13.64 0.71
C GLN A 46 6.65 -12.94 -0.65
N VAL A 47 5.50 -13.13 -1.32
CA VAL A 47 5.21 -12.46 -2.60
C VAL A 47 5.16 -10.95 -2.41
N ARG A 48 4.52 -10.47 -1.36
CA ARG A 48 4.45 -9.04 -1.02
C ARG A 48 5.86 -8.46 -0.82
N GLU A 49 6.66 -9.06 0.07
CA GLU A 49 8.01 -8.57 0.37
C GLU A 49 8.89 -8.53 -0.88
N ARG A 50 8.91 -9.62 -1.65
CA ARG A 50 9.69 -9.68 -2.89
C ARG A 50 9.21 -8.68 -3.94
N SER A 51 7.90 -8.46 -4.05
CA SER A 51 7.33 -7.48 -4.96
C SER A 51 7.72 -6.06 -4.58
N VAL A 52 7.56 -5.67 -3.31
CA VAL A 52 7.95 -4.35 -2.80
C VAL A 52 9.43 -4.11 -3.05
N ALA A 53 10.31 -5.01 -2.59
CA ALA A 53 11.74 -4.88 -2.77
C ALA A 53 12.16 -4.77 -4.25
N ASN A 54 11.49 -5.50 -5.14
CA ASN A 54 11.80 -5.47 -6.57
C ASN A 54 11.37 -4.16 -7.23
N HIS A 55 10.16 -3.69 -6.94
CA HIS A 55 9.61 -2.49 -7.57
C HIS A 55 10.15 -1.19 -6.98
N ALA A 56 10.66 -1.22 -5.75
CA ALA A 56 11.34 -0.08 -5.15
C ALA A 56 12.76 0.14 -5.69
N ARG A 57 13.31 -0.82 -6.46
CA ARG A 57 14.64 -0.67 -7.08
C ARG A 57 14.65 0.53 -8.02
N GLY A 58 15.64 1.38 -7.86
CA GLY A 58 15.81 2.58 -8.69
C GLY A 58 15.04 3.81 -8.18
N ILE A 59 14.20 3.67 -7.16
CA ILE A 59 13.64 4.82 -6.45
C ILE A 59 14.71 5.41 -5.55
N SER A 60 15.04 6.69 -5.80
CA SER A 60 16.02 7.42 -5.00
C SER A 60 15.31 8.30 -3.98
N ALA A 61 15.59 8.08 -2.70
CA ALA A 61 15.07 8.94 -1.65
C ALA A 61 15.66 10.35 -1.75
N PRO A 62 14.86 11.41 -1.53
CA PRO A 62 15.35 12.77 -1.46
C PRO A 62 16.38 12.92 -0.33
N ARG A 63 17.34 13.83 -0.50
CA ARG A 63 18.39 14.07 0.50
C ARG A 63 17.88 14.77 1.76
N ASP A 64 16.74 15.41 1.68
CA ASP A 64 16.12 16.24 2.71
C ASP A 64 15.02 15.51 3.51
N LEU A 65 15.00 14.17 3.54
CA LEU A 65 14.04 13.38 4.33
C LEU A 65 14.05 13.72 5.84
N SER A 66 15.13 14.32 6.32
CA SER A 66 15.23 14.76 7.72
C SER A 66 14.85 16.24 7.92
N ASP A 67 14.36 16.90 6.88
CA ASP A 67 13.92 18.30 6.99
C ASP A 67 12.71 18.40 7.94
N PRO A 68 12.78 19.25 8.98
CA PRO A 68 11.68 19.44 9.91
C PRO A 68 10.35 19.85 9.25
N LYS A 69 10.40 20.54 8.10
CA LYS A 69 9.20 20.94 7.35
C LYS A 69 8.50 19.73 6.73
N ARG A 70 9.29 18.80 6.09
CA ARG A 70 8.75 17.54 5.58
C ARG A 70 8.15 16.70 6.70
N ILE A 71 8.88 16.57 7.81
CA ILE A 71 8.41 15.79 8.97
C ILE A 71 7.12 16.37 9.52
N SER A 72 7.00 17.70 9.61
CA SER A 72 5.78 18.36 10.08
C SER A 72 4.60 18.17 9.12
N ALA A 73 4.81 18.35 7.82
CA ALA A 73 3.80 18.10 6.80
C ALA A 73 3.34 16.62 6.83
N GLY A 74 4.29 15.69 6.86
CA GLY A 74 4.01 14.26 6.97
C GLY A 74 3.29 13.87 8.25
N ALA A 75 3.48 14.61 9.36
CA ALA A 75 2.76 14.35 10.61
C ALA A 75 1.26 14.62 10.49
N GLY A 76 0.86 15.69 9.82
CA GLY A 76 -0.53 16.00 9.53
C GLY A 76 -1.18 14.92 8.65
N LEU A 77 -0.54 14.63 7.51
CA LEU A 77 -0.99 13.60 6.58
C LEU A 77 -1.14 12.23 7.25
N TYR A 78 -0.16 11.85 8.08
CA TYR A 78 -0.21 10.59 8.82
C TYR A 78 -1.37 10.54 9.81
N ALA A 79 -1.57 11.59 10.58
CA ALA A 79 -2.63 11.66 11.58
C ALA A 79 -4.02 11.50 10.93
N GLU A 80 -4.21 12.11 9.77
CA GLU A 80 -5.48 12.11 9.06
C GLU A 80 -5.75 10.80 8.34
N MET A 81 -4.75 10.23 7.65
CA MET A 81 -4.97 9.14 6.71
C MET A 81 -4.43 7.78 7.16
N CYS A 82 -3.44 7.75 8.04
CA CYS A 82 -2.72 6.52 8.38
C CYS A 82 -2.97 6.03 9.79
N ALA A 83 -3.09 6.96 10.76
CA ALA A 83 -3.16 6.64 12.19
C ALA A 83 -4.38 5.79 12.56
N GLY A 84 -5.47 5.89 11.80
CA GLY A 84 -6.67 5.06 12.01
C GLY A 84 -6.42 3.56 11.89
N CYS A 85 -5.48 3.15 11.03
CA CYS A 85 -5.10 1.77 10.78
C CYS A 85 -3.76 1.40 11.42
N HIS A 86 -2.74 2.26 11.26
CA HIS A 86 -1.36 2.00 11.66
C HIS A 86 -1.02 2.44 13.08
N LEU A 87 -2.00 3.07 13.77
CA LEU A 87 -1.84 3.63 15.11
C LEU A 87 -0.73 4.71 15.18
N ALA A 88 -0.46 5.19 16.38
CA ALA A 88 0.63 6.12 16.66
C ALA A 88 0.95 6.09 18.17
N PRO A 89 2.06 6.67 18.64
CA PRO A 89 2.37 6.73 20.05
C PRO A 89 1.24 7.35 20.87
N GLY A 90 0.68 6.58 21.81
CA GLY A 90 -0.44 6.99 22.66
C GLY A 90 -1.82 6.89 22.01
N ILE A 91 -1.94 6.27 20.84
CA ILE A 91 -3.23 5.96 20.22
C ILE A 91 -3.55 4.47 20.44
N GLU A 92 -4.70 4.23 21.05
CA GLU A 92 -5.24 2.89 21.27
C GLU A 92 -5.80 2.29 19.96
N PRO A 93 -5.84 0.95 19.84
CA PRO A 93 -6.43 0.30 18.68
C PRO A 93 -7.86 0.76 18.39
N THR A 94 -8.08 1.20 17.15
CA THR A 94 -9.37 1.67 16.66
C THR A 94 -10.28 0.51 16.26
N GLU A 95 -11.55 0.76 16.00
CA GLU A 95 -12.47 -0.25 15.43
C GLU A 95 -11.96 -0.73 14.07
N ILE A 96 -11.45 0.19 13.25
CA ILE A 96 -10.90 -0.13 11.93
C ILE A 96 -9.67 -1.04 12.09
N SER A 97 -8.68 -0.62 12.89
CA SER A 97 -7.43 -1.39 13.03
C SER A 97 -7.65 -2.81 13.56
N ARG A 98 -8.67 -3.00 14.42
CA ARG A 98 -9.03 -4.32 14.96
C ARG A 98 -9.71 -5.23 13.93
N GLY A 99 -10.39 -4.65 12.93
CA GLY A 99 -11.12 -5.38 11.90
C GLY A 99 -10.28 -5.73 10.67
N LEU A 100 -9.03 -5.30 10.60
CA LEU A 100 -8.19 -5.52 9.42
C LEU A 100 -7.60 -6.93 9.36
N TYR A 101 -7.67 -7.53 8.19
CA TYR A 101 -6.93 -8.74 7.88
C TYR A 101 -6.28 -8.66 6.47
N PRO A 102 -4.95 -8.83 6.36
CA PRO A 102 -4.00 -8.86 7.48
C PRO A 102 -4.02 -7.57 8.30
N SER A 103 -3.64 -7.66 9.57
CA SER A 103 -3.53 -6.50 10.43
C SER A 103 -2.52 -5.49 9.87
N ALA A 104 -2.83 -4.21 9.96
CA ALA A 104 -1.86 -3.16 9.62
C ALA A 104 -0.69 -3.18 10.62
N PRO A 105 0.57 -3.04 10.16
CA PRO A 105 1.69 -2.93 11.07
C PRO A 105 1.61 -1.65 11.92
N GLU A 106 1.94 -1.75 13.20
CA GLU A 106 2.07 -0.60 14.09
C GLU A 106 3.37 0.15 13.78
N LEU A 107 3.32 1.17 12.94
CA LEU A 107 4.52 1.88 12.44
C LEU A 107 5.31 2.60 13.55
N ALA A 108 4.68 2.85 14.70
CA ALA A 108 5.39 3.35 15.89
C ALA A 108 6.42 2.35 16.45
N ARG A 109 6.35 1.08 16.09
CA ARG A 109 7.36 0.06 16.45
C ARG A 109 8.53 0.00 15.46
N GLY A 110 8.44 0.73 14.36
CA GLY A 110 9.36 0.66 13.25
C GLY A 110 9.05 -0.48 12.29
N ASP A 111 9.70 -0.43 11.14
CA ASP A 111 9.72 -1.49 10.14
C ASP A 111 11.14 -1.63 9.56
N ASP A 112 11.38 -2.71 8.83
CA ASP A 112 12.69 -2.99 8.20
C ASP A 112 12.76 -2.46 6.76
N LEU A 113 11.77 -1.68 6.30
CA LEU A 113 11.72 -1.17 4.94
C LEU A 113 12.69 0.00 4.75
N SER A 114 13.35 0.02 3.62
CA SER A 114 14.08 1.21 3.15
C SER A 114 13.10 2.35 2.84
N ALA A 115 13.59 3.59 2.79
CA ALA A 115 12.77 4.73 2.41
C ALA A 115 12.12 4.56 1.02
N ALA A 116 12.82 3.93 0.08
CA ALA A 116 12.28 3.63 -1.25
C ALA A 116 11.14 2.62 -1.20
N GLU A 117 11.24 1.59 -0.36
CA GLU A 117 10.19 0.59 -0.18
C GLU A 117 8.97 1.17 0.55
N GLN A 118 9.19 2.03 1.57
CA GLN A 118 8.11 2.77 2.23
C GLN A 118 7.39 3.68 1.23
N PHE A 119 8.13 4.45 0.43
CA PHE A 119 7.57 5.28 -0.63
C PHE A 119 6.74 4.47 -1.62
N TRP A 120 7.30 3.38 -2.15
CA TRP A 120 6.58 2.53 -3.10
C TRP A 120 5.30 1.95 -2.49
N THR A 121 5.38 1.48 -1.24
CA THR A 121 4.24 0.89 -0.53
C THR A 121 3.13 1.92 -0.30
N ILE A 122 3.45 3.12 0.13
CA ILE A 122 2.46 4.19 0.32
C ILE A 122 1.86 4.60 -1.02
N LYS A 123 2.69 4.81 -2.02
CA LYS A 123 2.24 5.25 -3.36
C LYS A 123 1.30 4.25 -4.02
N HIS A 124 1.63 2.96 -3.98
CA HIS A 124 0.93 1.92 -4.74
C HIS A 124 -0.06 1.10 -3.91
N GLY A 125 -0.01 1.20 -2.59
CA GLY A 125 -0.80 0.35 -1.71
C GLY A 125 -0.45 -1.13 -1.82
N ILE A 126 -1.19 -1.99 -1.14
CA ILE A 126 -0.99 -3.44 -1.16
C ILE A 126 -2.30 -4.14 -1.55
N LYS A 127 -2.28 -4.86 -2.65
CA LYS A 127 -3.45 -5.63 -3.14
C LYS A 127 -3.97 -6.60 -2.09
N SER A 128 -5.29 -6.75 -2.04
CA SER A 128 -5.99 -7.64 -1.11
C SER A 128 -5.74 -7.32 0.37
N THR A 129 -5.43 -6.05 0.66
CA THR A 129 -5.39 -5.49 2.01
C THR A 129 -6.18 -4.18 2.05
N ALA A 130 -6.31 -3.58 3.23
CA ALA A 130 -6.93 -2.28 3.39
C ALA A 130 -5.97 -1.11 3.09
N MET A 131 -4.72 -1.36 2.71
CA MET A 131 -3.75 -0.29 2.37
C MET A 131 -4.04 0.28 0.97
N PRO A 132 -4.58 1.51 0.86
CA PRO A 132 -4.92 2.09 -0.43
C PRO A 132 -3.69 2.61 -1.18
N ALA A 133 -3.85 2.86 -2.48
CA ALA A 133 -2.82 3.46 -3.32
C ALA A 133 -2.91 4.98 -3.26
N TRP A 134 -2.18 5.61 -2.35
CA TRP A 134 -2.21 7.05 -2.13
C TRP A 134 -1.70 7.87 -3.31
N GLY A 135 -0.84 7.32 -4.15
CA GLY A 135 -0.33 7.98 -5.36
C GLY A 135 -1.40 8.29 -6.42
N LYS A 136 -2.66 7.85 -6.24
CA LYS A 136 -3.77 8.26 -7.09
C LYS A 136 -4.33 9.63 -6.73
N THR A 137 -4.08 10.09 -5.50
CA THR A 137 -4.62 11.32 -4.95
C THR A 137 -3.56 12.24 -4.35
N HIS A 138 -2.34 11.78 -4.19
CA HIS A 138 -1.24 12.53 -3.58
C HIS A 138 -0.02 12.54 -4.50
N SER A 139 0.67 13.67 -4.58
CA SER A 139 1.92 13.81 -5.32
C SER A 139 3.05 13.00 -4.67
N ASP A 140 4.10 12.77 -5.42
CA ASP A 140 5.31 12.11 -4.92
C ASP A 140 5.96 12.89 -3.77
N GLU A 141 5.87 14.24 -3.78
CA GLU A 141 6.36 15.08 -2.70
C GLU A 141 5.61 14.83 -1.39
N LEU A 142 4.28 14.82 -1.41
CA LEU A 142 3.47 14.52 -0.22
C LEU A 142 3.72 13.10 0.31
N ILE A 143 3.95 12.15 -0.59
CA ILE A 143 4.29 10.78 -0.20
C ILE A 143 5.67 10.73 0.46
N TRP A 144 6.65 11.51 -0.03
CA TRP A 144 7.95 11.63 0.62
C TRP A 144 7.87 12.31 1.98
N ASP A 145 6.94 13.25 2.17
CA ASP A 145 6.69 13.86 3.47
C ASP A 145 6.12 12.84 4.47
N MET A 146 5.18 11.97 4.01
CA MET A 146 4.71 10.84 4.82
C MET A 146 5.85 9.89 5.18
N VAL A 147 6.73 9.53 4.23
CA VAL A 147 7.91 8.68 4.49
C VAL A 147 8.84 9.34 5.51
N ALA A 148 9.11 10.65 5.37
CA ALA A 148 9.95 11.39 6.31
C ALA A 148 9.41 11.30 7.73
N PHE A 149 8.10 11.45 7.91
CA PHE A 149 7.46 11.34 9.21
C PHE A 149 7.44 9.89 9.73
N VAL A 150 7.06 8.90 8.92
CA VAL A 150 7.02 7.48 9.32
C VAL A 150 8.37 7.03 9.88
N ARG A 151 9.47 7.47 9.28
CA ARG A 151 10.83 7.15 9.75
C ARG A 151 11.18 7.77 11.10
N GLN A 152 10.50 8.82 11.51
CA GLN A 152 10.67 9.43 12.84
C GLN A 152 9.75 8.81 13.89
N LEU A 153 8.63 8.23 13.47
CA LEU A 153 7.56 7.77 14.33
C LEU A 153 8.01 6.85 15.48
N PRO A 154 8.94 5.87 15.26
CA PRO A 154 9.40 4.99 16.33
C PRO A 154 10.16 5.70 17.46
N THR A 155 10.66 6.91 17.22
CA THR A 155 11.41 7.70 18.19
C THR A 155 10.56 8.66 18.99
N LEU A 156 9.28 8.79 18.64
CA LEU A 156 8.39 9.79 19.21
C LEU A 156 7.71 9.31 20.49
N SER A 157 7.71 10.16 21.51
CA SER A 157 6.78 10.00 22.64
C SER A 157 5.36 10.44 22.24
N PRO A 158 4.32 9.98 22.97
CA PRO A 158 2.94 10.45 22.74
C PRO A 158 2.79 11.98 22.73
N ALA A 159 3.47 12.66 23.65
CA ALA A 159 3.44 14.11 23.72
C ALA A 159 4.10 14.77 22.50
N ARG A 160 5.22 14.21 22.01
CA ARG A 160 5.92 14.73 20.84
C ARG A 160 5.12 14.49 19.55
N TYR A 161 4.52 13.29 19.40
CA TYR A 161 3.60 13.00 18.30
C TYR A 161 2.48 14.06 18.25
N LYS A 162 1.78 14.25 19.37
CA LYS A 162 0.67 15.21 19.46
C LYS A 162 1.10 16.66 19.13
N ALA A 163 2.29 17.07 19.58
CA ALA A 163 2.84 18.39 19.29
C ALA A 163 3.17 18.56 17.79
N LEU A 164 3.74 17.54 17.14
CA LEU A 164 4.03 17.59 15.70
C LEU A 164 2.75 17.66 14.86
N VAL A 165 1.75 16.86 15.19
CA VAL A 165 0.45 16.91 14.51
C VAL A 165 -0.21 18.28 14.67
N ALA A 166 -0.17 18.85 15.89
CA ALA A 166 -0.74 20.19 16.15
C ALA A 166 0.02 21.34 15.46
N SER A 167 1.27 21.12 15.06
CA SER A 167 2.08 22.10 14.32
C SER A 167 2.12 21.85 12.81
N ALA A 168 1.42 20.82 12.34
CA ALA A 168 1.34 20.54 10.91
C ALA A 168 0.59 21.68 10.18
N PRO A 169 0.93 21.93 8.91
CA PRO A 169 0.16 22.86 8.09
C PRO A 169 -1.32 22.45 8.04
N GLU A 170 -2.24 23.40 8.24
CA GLU A 170 -3.69 23.14 8.24
C GLU A 170 -4.27 22.87 6.83
N ASP A 171 -3.47 23.06 5.78
CA ASP A 171 -3.91 23.12 4.40
C ASP A 171 -3.67 21.84 3.60
N HIS A 172 -4.16 20.69 4.09
CA HIS A 172 -4.25 19.50 3.24
C HIS A 172 -5.10 19.77 1.99
N GLU A 173 -6.24 20.48 2.14
CA GLU A 173 -7.06 20.86 0.99
C GLU A 173 -6.37 21.85 0.03
N GLU A 174 -5.55 22.78 0.52
CA GLU A 174 -4.76 23.67 -0.34
C GLU A 174 -3.63 22.93 -1.05
N MET A 175 -2.95 22.02 -0.35
CA MET A 175 -1.96 21.13 -0.96
C MET A 175 -2.57 20.26 -2.06
N MET A 176 -3.80 19.76 -1.87
CA MET A 176 -4.52 18.98 -2.88
C MET A 176 -4.99 19.84 -4.05
N LYS A 177 -5.49 21.07 -3.83
CA LYS A 177 -5.89 22.01 -4.89
C LYS A 177 -4.73 22.43 -5.78
N GLY A 178 -3.53 22.59 -5.23
CA GLY A 178 -2.33 22.89 -6.02
C GLY A 178 -1.96 21.80 -7.02
N MET A 179 -2.34 20.54 -6.73
CA MET A 179 -2.09 19.41 -7.64
C MET A 179 -3.10 19.30 -8.79
N GLU A 180 -4.38 19.65 -8.59
CA GLU A 180 -5.36 19.68 -9.67
C GLU A 180 -5.00 20.70 -10.76
N GLN A 181 -4.37 21.80 -10.38
CA GLN A 181 -3.91 22.81 -11.33
C GLN A 181 -2.63 22.41 -12.09
N GLY A 182 -1.78 21.54 -11.51
CA GLY A 182 -0.56 21.03 -12.16
C GLY A 182 -0.79 19.91 -13.17
N HIS A 183 -1.83 19.11 -13.02
CA HIS A 183 -2.13 17.97 -13.90
C HIS A 183 -3.04 18.31 -15.08
N GLY A 184 -3.67 19.49 -15.08
CA GLY A 184 -4.51 19.96 -16.19
C GLY A 184 -3.74 20.32 -17.49
N GLY A 185 -2.41 20.38 -17.44
CA GLY A 185 -1.55 20.74 -18.57
C GLY A 185 -1.03 19.58 -19.43
N GLU A 186 -0.95 18.38 -18.90
CA GLU A 186 -0.35 17.23 -19.61
C GLU A 186 -1.35 16.24 -20.22
N ALA A 187 -2.62 16.31 -19.86
CA ALA A 187 -3.64 15.39 -20.37
C ALA A 187 -4.18 15.73 -21.76
N GLN A 188 -3.78 16.84 -22.39
CA GLN A 188 -4.29 17.27 -23.69
C GLN A 188 -3.40 16.92 -24.90
N GLN A 189 -2.30 16.19 -24.74
CA GLN A 189 -1.40 15.86 -25.86
C GLN A 189 -1.33 14.37 -26.25
N ALA A 190 -2.16 13.50 -25.70
CA ALA A 190 -2.08 12.04 -25.93
C ALA A 190 -3.26 11.43 -26.70
N ASP A 191 -4.12 12.22 -27.35
CA ASP A 191 -5.26 11.67 -28.10
C ASP A 191 -5.33 12.22 -29.52
N SER A 192 -4.35 11.81 -30.35
CA SER A 192 -4.44 11.92 -31.81
C SER A 192 -3.81 10.69 -32.45
N HIS A 193 -4.47 9.53 -32.32
CA HIS A 193 -4.20 8.37 -33.18
C HIS A 193 -5.38 8.19 -34.12
N PRO A 194 -5.20 8.28 -35.45
CA PRO A 194 -6.29 8.06 -36.40
C PRO A 194 -6.58 6.56 -36.50
N ASP A 195 -7.86 6.22 -36.34
CA ASP A 195 -8.42 4.90 -36.65
C ASP A 195 -8.22 4.58 -38.13
N GLU A 196 -7.33 3.66 -38.45
CA GLU A 196 -7.31 2.99 -39.76
C GLU A 196 -8.12 1.71 -39.69
N HIS A 197 -9.37 1.81 -40.12
CA HIS A 197 -10.17 0.67 -40.50
C HIS A 197 -9.58 0.00 -41.74
N HIS A 198 -9.16 -1.25 -41.65
CA HIS A 198 -9.06 -2.15 -42.79
C HIS A 198 -9.99 -3.35 -42.63
N ARG A 199 -10.75 -3.49 -43.69
CA ARG A 199 -11.77 -4.51 -44.03
C ARG A 199 -11.31 -5.94 -43.84
#